data_2c771f900ccf54d001aaf084fa3e5c04
#
_entry.id   2c771f900ccf54d001aaf084fa3e5c04
#
_cell.length_a   1.000
_cell.length_b   1.000
_cell.length_c   1.000
_cell.angle_alpha   90.00
_cell.angle_beta   90.00
_cell.angle_gamma   90.00
#
_symmetry.space_group_name_H-M   'P 1'
#
loop_
_entity.id
_entity.type
_entity.pdbx_description
1 polymer ?
#
loop_
_entity_poly.entity_id
_entity_poly.type
_entity_poly.pdbx_seq_one_letter_code
_entity_poly.pdbx_strand_id
1 'polypeptide(L)'
;QTLAVGDVFTIAGVYAVNPQTRESTGALQQFVVTAASTAASSKFTDVEISPALYTSSNALATVGSFPQANDVITFVGAASTAYPQNLIYHKDAISFATADLLLPQGVDMASRQVHNGISMRVVRQYDINNDRMPCRIDVLYGYNVIRAPMAVRLWG
;
A
#
# COMPACT_ATOMS: atom_id res chain seq x y z
N GLN A 1 -10.54 22.76 6.73
CA GLN A 1 -9.66 21.65 7.12
C GLN A 1 -9.60 20.64 5.97
N THR A 2 -8.42 20.06 5.74
CA THR A 2 -8.20 19.04 4.71
C THR A 2 -7.53 17.84 5.34
N LEU A 3 -7.91 16.64 4.89
CA LEU A 3 -7.25 15.38 5.19
C LEU A 3 -6.45 14.98 3.95
N ALA A 4 -5.17 14.68 4.14
CA ALA A 4 -4.31 14.19 3.08
C ALA A 4 -4.28 12.65 3.05
N VAL A 5 -3.98 12.10 1.89
CA VAL A 5 -3.71 10.65 1.78
C VAL A 5 -2.50 10.29 2.64
N GLY A 6 -2.67 9.29 3.49
CA GLY A 6 -1.62 8.84 4.40
C GLY A 6 -1.73 9.40 5.83
N ASP A 7 -2.63 10.36 6.10
CA ASP A 7 -2.90 10.82 7.45
C ASP A 7 -3.39 9.66 8.32
N VAL A 8 -2.84 9.55 9.53
CA VAL A 8 -3.17 8.51 10.49
C VAL A 8 -3.92 9.10 11.67
N PHE A 9 -4.97 8.41 12.06
CA PHE A 9 -5.76 8.81 13.21
C PHE A 9 -6.32 7.60 13.99
N THR A 10 -6.74 7.86 15.21
CA THR A 10 -7.47 6.92 16.04
C THR A 10 -8.80 7.54 16.45
N ILE A 11 -9.78 6.70 16.75
CA ILE A 11 -11.10 7.11 17.25
C ILE A 11 -11.24 6.58 18.68
N ALA A 12 -11.63 7.43 19.62
CA ALA A 12 -11.84 7.03 20.99
C ALA A 12 -12.90 5.90 21.08
N GLY A 13 -12.64 4.89 21.89
CA GLY A 13 -13.56 3.75 22.06
C GLY A 13 -13.51 2.69 20.96
N VAL A 14 -12.81 2.94 19.83
CA VAL A 14 -12.69 1.97 18.74
C VAL A 14 -11.38 1.19 18.90
N TYR A 15 -11.46 0.00 19.47
CA TYR A 15 -10.30 -0.85 19.73
C TYR A 15 -10.07 -1.84 18.61
N ALA A 16 -8.79 -2.08 18.31
CA ALA A 16 -8.38 -3.15 17.42
C ALA A 16 -8.72 -4.52 17.99
N VAL A 17 -9.09 -5.45 17.14
CA VAL A 17 -9.36 -6.84 17.52
C VAL A 17 -8.36 -7.80 16.88
N ASN A 18 -8.09 -8.90 17.57
CA ASN A 18 -7.32 -9.99 16.98
C ASN A 18 -8.19 -10.70 15.93
N PRO A 19 -7.75 -10.84 14.67
CA PRO A 19 -8.55 -11.45 13.60
C PRO A 19 -8.96 -12.91 13.87
N GLN A 20 -8.19 -13.65 14.68
CA GLN A 20 -8.47 -15.04 15.00
C GLN A 20 -9.44 -15.19 16.17
N THR A 21 -9.15 -14.55 17.30
CA THR A 21 -9.97 -14.65 18.51
C THR A 21 -11.15 -13.70 18.52
N ARG A 22 -11.10 -12.64 17.72
CA ARG A 22 -12.07 -11.53 17.68
C ARG A 22 -12.21 -10.78 18.99
N GLU A 23 -11.24 -10.93 19.89
CA GLU A 23 -11.15 -10.21 21.14
C GLU A 23 -10.38 -8.91 20.98
N SER A 24 -10.72 -7.92 21.79
CA SER A 24 -10.04 -6.62 21.80
C SER A 24 -8.56 -6.80 22.21
N THR A 25 -7.67 -6.15 21.48
CA THR A 25 -6.24 -6.09 21.83
C THR A 25 -5.93 -5.09 22.94
N GLY A 26 -6.92 -4.27 23.36
CA GLY A 26 -6.75 -3.18 24.32
C GLY A 26 -6.12 -1.91 23.74
N ALA A 27 -5.67 -1.93 22.49
CA ALA A 27 -5.13 -0.76 21.77
C ALA A 27 -6.19 -0.17 20.83
N LEU A 28 -6.22 1.17 20.70
CA LEU A 28 -7.07 1.83 19.71
C LEU A 28 -6.67 1.45 18.30
N GLN A 29 -7.65 1.20 17.44
CA GLN A 29 -7.40 0.93 16.04
C GLN A 29 -6.89 2.20 15.35
N GLN A 30 -5.76 2.08 14.65
CA GLN A 30 -5.25 3.13 13.78
C GLN A 30 -5.87 3.01 12.39
N PHE A 31 -6.31 4.13 11.86
CA PHE A 31 -6.86 4.26 10.52
C PHE A 31 -5.97 5.18 9.69
N VAL A 32 -5.87 4.88 8.42
CA VAL A 32 -5.14 5.67 7.44
C VAL A 32 -6.12 6.21 6.40
N VAL A 33 -6.04 7.48 6.08
CA VAL A 33 -6.84 8.11 5.03
C VAL A 33 -6.32 7.65 3.67
N THR A 34 -7.18 7.07 2.83
CA THR A 34 -6.82 6.55 1.51
C THR A 34 -7.16 7.49 0.37
N ALA A 35 -8.12 8.41 0.56
CA ALA A 35 -8.45 9.45 -0.40
C ALA A 35 -8.49 10.82 0.29
N ALA A 36 -7.91 11.84 -0.36
CA ALA A 36 -7.92 13.20 0.18
C ALA A 36 -9.36 13.71 0.32
N SER A 37 -9.69 14.32 1.46
CA SER A 37 -11.01 14.87 1.73
C SER A 37 -10.92 16.29 2.28
N THR A 38 -11.84 17.15 1.87
CA THR A 38 -11.92 18.53 2.35
C THR A 38 -13.24 18.77 3.07
N ALA A 39 -13.15 19.36 4.24
CA ALA A 39 -14.34 19.66 5.04
C ALA A 39 -15.20 20.73 4.35
N ALA A 40 -16.49 20.44 4.20
CA ALA A 40 -17.51 21.40 3.83
C ALA A 40 -18.32 21.77 5.09
N SER A 41 -18.42 23.06 5.39
CA SER A 41 -19.14 23.55 6.59
C SER A 41 -18.68 22.88 7.88
N SER A 42 -17.36 22.71 8.04
CA SER A 42 -16.72 22.06 9.22
C SER A 42 -17.07 20.57 9.39
N LYS A 43 -17.53 19.91 8.34
CA LYS A 43 -17.84 18.47 8.35
C LYS A 43 -17.11 17.76 7.22
N PHE A 44 -16.61 16.59 7.49
CA PHE A 44 -16.17 15.65 6.45
C PHE A 44 -17.30 14.68 6.15
N THR A 45 -17.55 14.46 4.87
CA THR A 45 -18.46 13.42 4.37
C THR A 45 -17.63 12.38 3.60
N ASP A 46 -17.95 11.11 3.80
CA ASP A 46 -17.39 9.99 3.01
C ASP A 46 -15.86 9.93 3.03
N VAL A 47 -15.26 9.95 4.23
CA VAL A 47 -13.81 9.76 4.38
C VAL A 47 -13.45 8.30 4.12
N GLU A 48 -12.67 8.06 3.07
CA GLU A 48 -12.15 6.73 2.78
C GLU A 48 -10.98 6.39 3.71
N ILE A 49 -11.07 5.24 4.36
CA ILE A 49 -10.10 4.78 5.36
C ILE A 49 -9.67 3.33 5.15
N SER A 50 -8.47 3.02 5.63
CA SER A 50 -7.96 1.66 5.73
C SER A 50 -7.41 1.42 7.15
N PRO A 51 -7.67 0.27 7.79
CA PRO A 51 -8.56 -0.82 7.36
C PRO A 51 -10.04 -0.42 7.40
N ALA A 52 -10.87 -1.15 6.65
CA ALA A 52 -12.31 -0.99 6.71
C ALA A 52 -12.85 -1.43 8.08
N LEU A 53 -13.95 -0.81 8.51
CA LEU A 53 -14.59 -1.08 9.80
C LEU A 53 -15.45 -2.35 9.71
N TYR A 54 -14.99 -3.43 10.31
CA TYR A 54 -15.75 -4.67 10.50
C TYR A 54 -15.76 -5.03 11.96
N THR A 55 -16.96 -5.22 12.53
CA THR A 55 -17.11 -5.63 13.93
C THR A 55 -16.93 -7.13 14.12
N SER A 56 -16.85 -7.57 15.38
CA SER A 56 -16.63 -8.97 15.77
C SER A 56 -17.64 -9.99 15.23
N SER A 57 -18.80 -9.52 14.74
CA SER A 57 -19.77 -10.38 14.03
C SER A 57 -19.32 -10.80 12.62
N ASN A 58 -18.34 -10.12 12.04
CA ASN A 58 -17.79 -10.43 10.74
C ASN A 58 -16.54 -11.31 10.85
N ALA A 59 -16.34 -12.22 9.86
CA ALA A 59 -15.13 -13.04 9.79
C ALA A 59 -13.84 -12.20 9.60
N LEU A 60 -13.98 -11.01 9.00
CA LEU A 60 -12.89 -10.06 8.76
C LEU A 60 -12.84 -8.94 9.82
N ALA A 61 -13.22 -9.23 11.05
CA ALA A 61 -13.27 -8.24 12.12
C ALA A 61 -11.97 -7.47 12.25
N THR A 62 -12.07 -6.14 12.23
CA THR A 62 -10.97 -5.19 12.40
C THR A 62 -11.10 -4.39 13.68
N VAL A 63 -12.33 -4.20 14.16
CA VAL A 63 -12.67 -3.38 15.33
C VAL A 63 -13.67 -4.07 16.24
N GLY A 64 -13.62 -3.74 17.52
CA GLY A 64 -14.56 -4.27 18.53
C GLY A 64 -15.96 -3.65 18.43
N SER A 65 -16.02 -2.35 18.12
CA SER A 65 -17.27 -1.59 18.00
C SER A 65 -17.15 -0.53 16.90
N PHE A 66 -18.29 -0.13 16.34
CA PHE A 66 -18.34 1.04 15.45
C PHE A 66 -18.18 2.34 16.27
N PRO A 67 -17.63 3.40 15.63
CA PRO A 67 -17.61 4.73 16.21
C PRO A 67 -19.02 5.19 16.62
N GLN A 68 -19.10 5.90 17.74
CA GLN A 68 -20.33 6.52 18.21
C GLN A 68 -20.36 8.01 17.87
N ALA A 69 -21.54 8.60 17.94
CA ALA A 69 -21.68 10.04 17.74
C ALA A 69 -20.87 10.79 18.82
N ASN A 70 -20.09 11.78 18.40
CA ASN A 70 -19.18 12.60 19.23
C ASN A 70 -17.92 11.89 19.76
N ASP A 71 -17.57 10.73 19.27
CA ASP A 71 -16.27 10.13 19.59
C ASP A 71 -15.14 11.04 19.11
N VAL A 72 -14.13 11.20 19.96
CA VAL A 72 -12.99 12.07 19.66
C VAL A 72 -12.06 11.39 18.65
N ILE A 73 -11.74 12.11 17.58
CA ILE A 73 -10.74 11.71 16.60
C ILE A 73 -9.41 12.36 16.96
N THR A 74 -8.38 11.55 17.14
CA THR A 74 -7.01 12.00 17.45
C THR A 74 -6.09 11.67 16.28
N PHE A 75 -5.54 12.72 15.64
CA PHE A 75 -4.54 12.55 14.59
C PHE A 75 -3.16 12.29 15.19
N VAL A 76 -2.40 11.44 14.53
CA VAL A 76 -1.03 11.14 14.93
C VAL A 76 -0.09 12.08 14.18
N GLY A 77 0.74 12.82 14.96
CA GLY A 77 1.64 13.84 14.43
C GLY A 77 1.12 15.27 14.57
N ALA A 78 1.96 16.23 14.24
CA ALA A 78 1.63 17.65 14.25
C ALA A 78 1.06 18.11 12.90
N ALA A 79 0.15 19.06 12.91
CA ALA A 79 -0.42 19.62 11.70
C ALA A 79 0.66 20.30 10.83
N SER A 80 0.54 20.15 9.52
CA SER A 80 1.46 20.74 8.52
C SER A 80 2.93 20.32 8.68
N THR A 81 3.21 19.18 9.31
CA THR A 81 4.55 18.63 9.48
C THR A 81 4.70 17.38 8.61
N ALA A 82 5.73 17.33 7.78
CA ALA A 82 6.07 16.12 7.01
C ALA A 82 6.95 15.20 7.87
N TYR A 83 6.55 13.96 7.99
CA TYR A 83 7.30 12.92 8.69
C TYR A 83 7.88 11.93 7.69
N PRO A 84 9.20 11.66 7.69
CA PRO A 84 9.78 10.63 6.85
C PRO A 84 9.23 9.27 7.24
N GLN A 85 8.87 8.48 6.24
CA GLN A 85 8.26 7.17 6.42
C GLN A 85 9.29 6.07 6.16
N ASN A 86 9.42 5.14 7.11
CA ASN A 86 10.22 3.94 6.99
C ASN A 86 9.32 2.71 7.11
N LEU A 87 9.71 1.62 6.48
CA LEU A 87 8.97 0.36 6.50
C LEU A 87 9.83 -0.74 7.11
N ILE A 88 9.31 -1.41 8.13
CA ILE A 88 9.86 -2.67 8.65
C ILE A 88 8.89 -3.78 8.26
N TYR A 89 9.40 -4.82 7.62
CA TYR A 89 8.58 -5.95 7.19
C TYR A 89 9.34 -7.27 7.26
N HIS A 90 8.62 -8.33 7.49
CA HIS A 90 9.12 -9.69 7.33
C HIS A 90 9.13 -10.06 5.84
N LYS A 91 10.07 -10.89 5.40
CA LYS A 91 10.22 -11.31 3.99
C LYS A 91 8.92 -11.87 3.37
N ASP A 92 8.05 -12.49 4.17
CA ASP A 92 6.81 -13.10 3.72
C ASP A 92 5.61 -12.13 3.75
N ALA A 93 5.82 -10.85 4.10
CA ALA A 93 4.78 -9.82 4.07
C ALA A 93 4.41 -9.41 2.65
N ILE A 94 5.42 -9.32 1.78
CA ILE A 94 5.28 -8.86 0.40
C ILE A 94 5.83 -9.95 -0.52
N SER A 95 5.04 -10.33 -1.52
CA SER A 95 5.50 -11.19 -2.60
C SER A 95 5.87 -10.35 -3.81
N PHE A 96 7.01 -10.66 -4.38
CA PHE A 96 7.50 -10.09 -5.64
C PHE A 96 7.69 -11.24 -6.63
N ALA A 97 7.24 -11.06 -7.87
CA ALA A 97 7.40 -12.04 -8.92
C ALA A 97 7.74 -11.37 -10.24
N THR A 98 8.53 -12.03 -11.06
CA THR A 98 8.77 -11.63 -12.43
C THR A 98 8.28 -12.71 -13.39
N ALA A 99 7.96 -12.31 -14.61
CA ALA A 99 7.56 -13.22 -15.66
C ALA A 99 8.46 -13.05 -16.89
N ASP A 100 8.63 -14.14 -17.61
CA ASP A 100 9.43 -14.17 -18.84
C ASP A 100 8.70 -13.43 -19.96
N LEU A 101 9.34 -12.41 -20.51
CA LEU A 101 8.86 -11.74 -21.71
C LEU A 101 9.23 -12.55 -22.97
N LEU A 102 8.32 -12.61 -23.92
CA LEU A 102 8.57 -13.23 -25.23
C LEU A 102 9.67 -12.48 -25.98
N LEU A 103 10.58 -13.22 -26.60
CA LEU A 103 11.61 -12.64 -27.47
C LEU A 103 10.99 -12.28 -28.81
N PRO A 104 11.09 -11.01 -29.26
CA PRO A 104 10.61 -10.61 -30.58
C PRO A 104 11.46 -11.25 -31.67
N GLN A 105 10.83 -11.62 -32.78
CA GLN A 105 11.50 -12.06 -33.99
C GLN A 105 11.67 -10.87 -34.94
N GLY A 106 12.68 -10.94 -35.83
CA GLY A 106 12.93 -9.88 -36.80
C GLY A 106 13.65 -8.64 -36.24
N VAL A 107 14.25 -8.74 -35.08
CA VAL A 107 15.13 -7.72 -34.52
C VAL A 107 16.59 -8.11 -34.64
N ASP A 108 17.50 -7.14 -34.61
CA ASP A 108 18.95 -7.37 -34.73
C ASP A 108 19.47 -8.26 -33.59
N MET A 109 19.02 -8.01 -32.38
CA MET A 109 19.37 -8.82 -31.20
C MET A 109 18.22 -8.84 -30.18
N ALA A 110 17.86 -10.03 -29.75
CA ALA A 110 17.00 -10.23 -28.59
C ALA A 110 17.57 -11.34 -27.69
N SER A 111 17.70 -11.06 -26.41
CA SER A 111 18.19 -12.03 -25.44
C SER A 111 17.42 -11.89 -24.13
N ARG A 112 17.28 -13.00 -23.40
CA ARG A 112 16.64 -13.05 -22.08
C ARG A 112 17.52 -13.80 -21.12
N GLN A 113 17.68 -13.26 -19.92
CA GLN A 113 18.44 -13.86 -18.85
C GLN A 113 17.64 -13.80 -17.56
N VAL A 114 17.68 -14.88 -16.78
CA VAL A 114 17.12 -14.93 -15.43
C VAL A 114 18.25 -15.00 -14.42
N HIS A 115 18.27 -14.08 -13.48
CA HIS A 115 19.23 -14.06 -12.40
C HIS A 115 18.52 -13.76 -11.07
N ASN A 116 18.74 -14.60 -10.04
CA ASN A 116 18.09 -14.50 -8.73
C ASN A 116 16.57 -14.35 -8.80
N GLY A 117 15.91 -15.05 -9.73
CA GLY A 117 14.46 -14.98 -9.89
C GLY A 117 13.96 -13.75 -10.64
N ILE A 118 14.84 -12.86 -11.10
CA ILE A 118 14.48 -11.70 -11.93
C ILE A 118 14.78 -12.00 -13.39
N SER A 119 13.72 -11.98 -14.20
CA SER A 119 13.81 -12.17 -15.64
C SER A 119 13.93 -10.81 -16.34
N MET A 120 14.99 -10.66 -17.14
CA MET A 120 15.24 -9.45 -17.92
C MET A 120 15.38 -9.81 -19.41
N ARG A 121 14.81 -8.99 -20.25
CA ARG A 121 14.93 -9.08 -21.70
C ARG A 121 15.67 -7.86 -22.23
N VAL A 122 16.64 -8.09 -23.11
CA VAL A 122 17.32 -7.04 -23.86
C VAL A 122 16.89 -7.16 -25.32
N VAL A 123 16.51 -6.07 -25.93
CA VAL A 123 16.15 -5.99 -27.36
C VAL A 123 16.92 -4.83 -27.99
N ARG A 124 17.56 -5.10 -29.13
CA ARG A 124 18.25 -4.10 -29.93
C ARG A 124 17.79 -4.21 -31.37
N GLN A 125 17.58 -3.08 -32.03
CA GLN A 125 17.20 -3.01 -33.41
C GLN A 125 17.72 -1.73 -34.05
N TYR A 126 18.12 -1.77 -35.31
CA TYR A 126 18.48 -0.59 -36.07
C TYR A 126 17.22 0.21 -36.46
N ASP A 127 17.25 1.50 -36.18
CA ASP A 127 16.22 2.46 -36.59
C ASP A 127 16.72 3.23 -37.80
N ILE A 128 16.22 2.86 -38.97
CA ILE A 128 16.63 3.43 -40.29
C ILE A 128 16.22 4.92 -40.40
N ASN A 129 15.19 5.38 -39.69
CA ASN A 129 14.71 6.75 -39.82
C ASN A 129 15.61 7.74 -39.10
N ASN A 130 16.23 7.30 -38.01
CA ASN A 130 17.04 8.16 -37.13
C ASN A 130 18.52 7.79 -37.12
N ASP A 131 18.94 6.81 -37.95
CA ASP A 131 20.31 6.27 -37.97
C ASP A 131 20.83 5.95 -36.53
N ARG A 132 20.08 5.16 -35.79
CA ARG A 132 20.37 4.81 -34.39
C ARG A 132 20.19 3.32 -34.14
N MET A 133 20.91 2.82 -33.15
CA MET A 133 20.76 1.47 -32.62
C MET A 133 20.16 1.50 -31.18
N PRO A 134 18.88 1.76 -31.02
CA PRO A 134 18.26 1.74 -29.67
C PRO A 134 18.40 0.35 -29.06
N CYS A 135 18.78 0.33 -27.79
CA CYS A 135 18.82 -0.84 -26.93
C CYS A 135 17.85 -0.63 -25.79
N ARG A 136 16.95 -1.59 -25.57
CA ARG A 136 15.92 -1.54 -24.51
C ARG A 136 16.06 -2.74 -23.59
N ILE A 137 15.99 -2.46 -22.30
CA ILE A 137 15.94 -3.50 -21.27
C ILE A 137 14.52 -3.51 -20.71
N ASP A 138 13.87 -4.66 -20.72
CA ASP A 138 12.51 -4.85 -20.24
C ASP A 138 12.49 -5.84 -19.07
N VAL A 139 11.73 -5.50 -18.06
CA VAL A 139 11.40 -6.40 -16.94
C VAL A 139 9.89 -6.38 -16.74
N LEU A 140 9.27 -7.55 -16.72
CA LEU A 140 7.88 -7.69 -16.34
C LEU A 140 7.84 -8.18 -14.91
N TYR A 141 7.31 -7.36 -14.00
CA TYR A 141 7.24 -7.68 -12.58
C TYR A 141 5.87 -7.34 -12.00
N GLY A 142 5.55 -7.99 -10.92
CA GLY A 142 4.41 -7.68 -10.08
C GLY A 142 4.76 -7.85 -8.62
N TYR A 143 4.07 -7.13 -7.76
CA TYR A 143 4.16 -7.31 -6.31
C TYR A 143 2.79 -7.23 -5.67
N ASN A 144 2.64 -7.93 -4.56
CA ASN A 144 1.41 -7.88 -3.77
C ASN A 144 1.73 -8.06 -2.29
N VAL A 145 0.96 -7.39 -1.44
CA VAL A 145 1.02 -7.58 0.01
C VAL A 145 0.16 -8.77 0.38
N ILE A 146 0.82 -9.86 0.81
CA ILE A 146 0.12 -11.11 1.16
C ILE A 146 -0.33 -11.08 2.62
N ARG A 147 0.54 -10.57 3.52
CA ARG A 147 0.30 -10.54 4.96
C ARG A 147 0.61 -9.16 5.52
N ALA A 148 -0.34 -8.23 5.41
CA ALA A 148 -0.21 -6.87 5.93
C ALA A 148 0.19 -6.80 7.42
N PRO A 149 -0.28 -7.68 8.34
CA PRO A 149 0.13 -7.66 9.74
C PRO A 149 1.62 -7.93 10.01
N MET A 150 2.36 -8.43 8.99
CA MET A 150 3.81 -8.65 9.08
C MET A 150 4.65 -7.46 8.61
N ALA A 151 4.01 -6.32 8.36
CA ALA A 151 4.67 -5.07 8.00
C ALA A 151 4.19 -3.93 8.90
N VAL A 152 5.12 -3.08 9.33
CA VAL A 152 4.85 -1.93 10.19
C VAL A 152 5.51 -0.69 9.61
N ARG A 153 4.78 0.40 9.58
CA ARG A 153 5.28 1.71 9.22
C ARG A 153 5.92 2.37 10.44
N LEU A 154 7.15 2.82 10.30
CA LEU A 154 7.83 3.66 11.28
C LEU A 154 7.94 5.07 10.75
N TRP A 155 7.79 6.02 11.64
CA TRP A 155 7.95 7.44 11.39
C TRP A 155 8.44 8.16 12.64
N GLY A 156 9.10 9.28 12.48
CA GLY A 156 9.65 10.10 13.54
C GLY A 156 10.10 11.44 12.99
#